data_7f6717500f1287a65150b30139488dba
#
_entry.id   7f6717500f1287a65150b30139488dba
#
_cell.length_a   1.000
_cell.length_b   1.000
_cell.length_c   1.000
_cell.angle_alpha   90.00
_cell.angle_beta   90.00
_cell.angle_gamma   90.00
#
_symmetry.space_group_name_H-M   'P 1'
#
loop_
_entity.id
_entity.type
_entity.pdbx_description
1 polymer ?
#
loop_
_entity_poly.entity_id
_entity_poly.type
_entity_poly.pdbx_seq_one_letter_code
_entity_poly.pdbx_strand_id
1 'polypeptide(L)'
;MEENKREKIRLTIERQLEQFYLNDAHHAERYEVLWHAWHNNKRWLIQLLQTTLSSFPSYSKHDESHASTVLTNIEMILGEKRIRELSATDCFMILHTVYIHDIGMVITHTDRENIVKNEKFLEMVDKLNNENDFVFQKAIKALRQTKYEYPENDNEEETMKQLYADKLKVYYALLHLIANYRRTEHGNFSEERLTKWTLESDKLGAGFSMAGIPQRIFLHIAKCAGLHTQAGFDHIMKLPAEDDGYVGDYAHPRFVSVLLQLGDLLDMDNDRFHPLIRECIGALPEMSERHFEKHQSIRRLYIRPETISIEADCRSQEALRLVRKECDMLKEILQEAGYNWTLIRPENFSGSLPTIDSVKL
;
A
#
# COMPACT_ATOMS: atom_id res chain seq x y z
N MET A 1 38.36 -21.37 -23.42
CA MET A 1 36.90 -21.63 -23.36
C MET A 1 36.41 -20.94 -22.11
N GLU A 2 36.09 -19.67 -22.22
CA GLU A 2 35.41 -18.94 -21.15
C GLU A 2 33.92 -19.14 -21.34
N GLU A 3 33.33 -19.99 -20.55
CA GLU A 3 31.89 -20.08 -20.42
C GLU A 3 31.39 -18.80 -19.75
N ASN A 4 30.79 -17.96 -20.60
CA ASN A 4 30.04 -16.77 -20.21
C ASN A 4 28.97 -17.19 -19.19
N LYS A 5 29.25 -17.03 -17.88
CA LYS A 5 28.22 -17.00 -16.85
C LYS A 5 27.37 -15.75 -17.09
N ARG A 6 26.43 -15.80 -18.03
CA ARG A 6 25.29 -14.88 -18.02
C ARG A 6 24.60 -15.11 -16.68
N GLU A 7 24.70 -14.14 -15.79
CA GLU A 7 23.85 -14.10 -14.61
C GLU A 7 22.42 -14.36 -15.08
N LYS A 8 21.86 -15.43 -14.58
CA LYS A 8 20.48 -15.84 -14.93
C LYS A 8 19.56 -14.80 -14.29
N ILE A 9 19.20 -13.80 -15.07
CA ILE A 9 18.35 -12.71 -14.60
C ILE A 9 17.03 -13.33 -14.14
N ARG A 10 16.72 -13.18 -12.86
CA ARG A 10 15.51 -13.71 -12.22
C ARG A 10 14.26 -13.25 -12.98
N LEU A 11 13.32 -14.16 -13.22
CA LEU A 11 12.02 -13.83 -13.80
C LEU A 11 11.17 -13.08 -12.78
N THR A 12 10.66 -11.93 -13.19
CA THR A 12 9.71 -11.10 -12.43
C THR A 12 8.33 -11.13 -13.11
N ILE A 13 7.29 -10.71 -12.39
CA ILE A 13 5.94 -10.59 -12.96
C ILE A 13 5.92 -9.57 -14.10
N GLU A 14 6.65 -8.47 -13.96
CA GLU A 14 6.78 -7.46 -15.02
C GLU A 14 7.43 -8.04 -16.29
N ARG A 15 8.49 -8.84 -16.12
CA ARG A 15 9.12 -9.55 -17.26
C ARG A 15 8.23 -10.61 -17.86
N GLN A 16 7.43 -11.29 -17.05
CA GLN A 16 6.45 -12.24 -17.58
C GLN A 16 5.41 -11.54 -18.46
N LEU A 17 4.92 -10.37 -18.04
CA LEU A 17 4.03 -9.56 -18.89
C LEU A 17 4.73 -9.08 -20.16
N GLU A 18 6.01 -8.65 -20.08
CA GLU A 18 6.82 -8.31 -21.24
C GLU A 18 7.01 -9.48 -22.21
N GLN A 19 7.19 -10.70 -21.67
CA GLN A 19 7.33 -11.90 -22.51
C GLN A 19 6.05 -12.23 -23.29
N PHE A 20 4.86 -12.01 -22.73
CA PHE A 20 3.61 -12.13 -23.48
C PHE A 20 3.55 -11.17 -24.66
N TYR A 21 4.08 -9.96 -24.50
CA TYR A 21 4.19 -8.99 -25.59
C TYR A 21 5.24 -9.40 -26.64
N LEU A 22 6.43 -9.88 -26.20
CA LEU A 22 7.57 -10.13 -27.12
C LEU A 22 7.50 -11.49 -27.84
N ASN A 23 6.97 -12.53 -27.20
CA ASN A 23 7.10 -13.91 -27.68
C ASN A 23 5.92 -14.38 -28.52
N ASP A 24 4.85 -13.61 -28.65
CA ASP A 24 3.69 -14.01 -29.42
C ASP A 24 3.78 -13.47 -30.84
N ALA A 25 4.54 -14.16 -31.69
CA ALA A 25 4.69 -13.82 -33.09
C ALA A 25 3.34 -13.81 -33.89
N HIS A 26 2.30 -14.49 -33.38
CA HIS A 26 0.95 -14.51 -33.95
C HIS A 26 -0.04 -13.61 -33.17
N HIS A 27 0.33 -13.13 -31.96
CA HIS A 27 -0.53 -12.37 -31.08
C HIS A 27 0.19 -11.20 -30.37
N ALA A 28 1.37 -10.79 -30.83
CA ALA A 28 2.15 -9.68 -30.26
C ALA A 28 1.29 -8.41 -30.10
N GLU A 29 0.47 -8.09 -31.12
CA GLU A 29 -0.50 -6.99 -31.07
C GLU A 29 -1.56 -7.17 -29.94
N ARG A 30 -1.76 -8.41 -29.50
CA ARG A 30 -2.79 -8.77 -28.52
C ARG A 30 -2.46 -8.25 -27.13
N TYR A 31 -1.22 -8.45 -26.65
CA TYR A 31 -0.80 -8.06 -25.30
C TYR A 31 -0.01 -6.75 -25.25
N GLU A 32 0.28 -6.15 -26.41
CA GLU A 32 0.93 -4.85 -26.53
C GLU A 32 0.20 -3.77 -25.71
N VAL A 33 -1.14 -3.79 -25.73
CA VAL A 33 -1.99 -2.84 -25.00
C VAL A 33 -1.77 -2.96 -23.48
N LEU A 34 -1.71 -4.18 -22.93
CA LEU A 34 -1.47 -4.39 -21.50
C LEU A 34 -0.07 -3.92 -21.10
N TRP A 35 0.95 -4.26 -21.92
CA TRP A 35 2.34 -3.87 -21.63
C TRP A 35 2.52 -2.35 -21.64
N HIS A 36 2.06 -1.69 -22.69
CA HIS A 36 2.20 -0.24 -22.79
C HIS A 36 1.37 0.52 -21.77
N ALA A 37 0.16 0.04 -21.47
CA ALA A 37 -0.66 0.62 -20.40
C ALA A 37 0.06 0.49 -19.05
N TRP A 38 0.60 -0.69 -18.72
CA TRP A 38 1.38 -0.89 -17.50
C TRP A 38 2.57 0.07 -17.43
N HIS A 39 3.38 0.12 -18.46
CA HIS A 39 4.59 0.95 -18.51
C HIS A 39 4.28 2.44 -18.29
N ASN A 40 3.22 2.95 -18.92
CA ASN A 40 2.78 4.32 -18.76
C ASN A 40 2.20 4.55 -17.34
N ASN A 41 1.32 3.66 -16.89
CA ASN A 41 0.65 3.77 -15.59
C ASN A 41 1.64 3.68 -14.43
N LYS A 42 2.63 2.77 -14.50
CA LYS A 42 3.70 2.64 -13.49
C LYS A 42 4.40 3.98 -13.25
N ARG A 43 4.84 4.64 -14.33
CA ARG A 43 5.52 5.95 -14.22
C ARG A 43 4.66 7.00 -13.56
N TRP A 44 3.38 7.05 -13.91
CA TRP A 44 2.42 7.99 -13.34
C TRP A 44 2.11 7.67 -11.87
N LEU A 45 1.89 6.39 -11.54
CA LEU A 45 1.64 5.93 -10.16
C LEU A 45 2.82 6.22 -9.23
N ILE A 46 4.06 6.03 -9.69
CA ILE A 46 5.27 6.39 -8.94
C ILE A 46 5.26 7.88 -8.57
N GLN A 47 5.00 8.76 -9.54
CA GLN A 47 4.93 10.20 -9.28
C GLN A 47 3.81 10.54 -8.29
N LEU A 48 2.66 9.87 -8.42
CA LEU A 48 1.54 10.07 -7.52
C LEU A 48 1.88 9.63 -6.09
N LEU A 49 2.44 8.43 -5.90
CA LEU A 49 2.81 7.89 -4.59
C LEU A 49 3.90 8.72 -3.90
N GLN A 50 4.82 9.34 -4.62
CA GLN A 50 5.82 10.25 -4.04
C GLN A 50 5.18 11.42 -3.29
N THR A 51 3.96 11.83 -3.65
CA THR A 51 3.25 12.92 -2.95
C THR A 51 2.78 12.53 -1.55
N THR A 52 2.69 11.23 -1.22
CA THR A 52 2.26 10.74 0.09
C THR A 52 3.18 11.19 1.21
N LEU A 53 4.50 11.25 0.97
CA LEU A 53 5.50 11.64 1.97
C LEU A 53 5.22 13.02 2.59
N SER A 54 4.74 13.97 1.78
CA SER A 54 4.40 15.31 2.28
C SER A 54 3.14 15.35 3.13
N SER A 55 2.24 14.38 2.96
CA SER A 55 0.95 14.32 3.67
C SER A 55 0.98 13.42 4.90
N PHE A 56 1.94 12.48 4.96
CA PHE A 56 2.08 11.50 6.04
C PHE A 56 3.48 11.48 6.64
N PRO A 57 3.98 12.61 7.15
CA PRO A 57 5.36 12.70 7.61
C PRO A 57 5.67 11.78 8.80
N SER A 58 4.66 11.43 9.60
CA SER A 58 4.80 10.62 10.82
C SER A 58 4.55 9.12 10.62
N TYR A 59 4.41 8.67 9.38
CA TYR A 59 4.11 7.28 9.06
C TYR A 59 5.24 6.62 8.28
N SER A 60 5.23 5.28 8.21
CA SER A 60 6.10 4.53 7.32
C SER A 60 5.93 4.98 5.87
N LYS A 61 6.95 4.77 5.06
CA LYS A 61 6.88 5.11 3.63
C LYS A 61 5.77 4.31 2.95
N HIS A 62 4.90 5.02 2.23
CA HIS A 62 3.90 4.48 1.32
C HIS A 62 4.15 5.03 -0.08
N ASP A 63 5.43 5.00 -0.48
CA ASP A 63 5.92 5.44 -1.78
C ASP A 63 6.23 4.25 -2.70
N GLU A 64 6.90 4.49 -3.81
CA GLU A 64 7.34 3.45 -4.74
C GLU A 64 8.14 2.34 -4.06
N SER A 65 8.96 2.65 -3.04
CA SER A 65 9.79 1.65 -2.38
C SER A 65 8.95 0.60 -1.68
N HIS A 66 7.84 1.00 -1.04
CA HIS A 66 6.86 0.10 -0.46
C HIS A 66 6.21 -0.79 -1.53
N ALA A 67 5.65 -0.21 -2.58
CA ALA A 67 5.04 -0.98 -3.67
C ALA A 67 6.03 -1.97 -4.31
N SER A 68 7.29 -1.57 -4.49
CA SER A 68 8.35 -2.44 -5.01
C SER A 68 8.67 -3.59 -4.08
N THR A 69 8.69 -3.36 -2.75
CA THR A 69 8.92 -4.42 -1.75
C THR A 69 7.74 -5.39 -1.72
N VAL A 70 6.50 -4.89 -1.71
CA VAL A 70 5.29 -5.73 -1.80
C VAL A 70 5.33 -6.63 -3.04
N LEU A 71 5.65 -6.07 -4.21
CA LEU A 71 5.79 -6.83 -5.44
C LEU A 71 6.89 -7.91 -5.33
N THR A 72 8.04 -7.55 -4.77
CA THR A 72 9.15 -8.49 -4.55
C THR A 72 8.75 -9.64 -3.61
N ASN A 73 8.01 -9.35 -2.54
CA ASN A 73 7.49 -10.36 -1.62
C ASN A 73 6.54 -11.33 -2.34
N ILE A 74 5.64 -10.81 -3.17
CA ILE A 74 4.73 -11.63 -4.00
C ILE A 74 5.54 -12.52 -4.94
N GLU A 75 6.56 -12.00 -5.61
CA GLU A 75 7.43 -12.76 -6.50
C GLU A 75 8.24 -13.84 -5.78
N MET A 76 8.64 -13.58 -4.52
CA MET A 76 9.29 -14.59 -3.68
C MET A 76 8.34 -15.70 -3.27
N ILE A 77 7.08 -15.37 -2.92
CA ILE A 77 6.02 -16.34 -2.61
C ILE A 77 5.73 -17.23 -3.82
N LEU A 78 5.64 -16.63 -5.00
CA LEU A 78 5.34 -17.37 -6.23
C LEU A 78 6.53 -18.21 -6.70
N GLY A 79 7.72 -17.63 -6.72
CA GLY A 79 8.89 -18.20 -7.38
C GLY A 79 8.75 -18.22 -8.91
N GLU A 80 9.86 -18.39 -9.63
CA GLU A 80 9.89 -18.29 -11.08
C GLU A 80 8.93 -19.29 -11.79
N LYS A 81 8.77 -20.50 -11.24
CA LYS A 81 7.90 -21.51 -11.84
C LYS A 81 6.46 -21.04 -11.91
N ARG A 82 5.92 -20.53 -10.79
CA ARG A 82 4.54 -20.09 -10.69
C ARG A 82 4.31 -18.75 -11.41
N ILE A 83 5.31 -17.88 -11.47
CA ILE A 83 5.24 -16.66 -12.29
C ILE A 83 5.02 -17.01 -13.77
N ARG A 84 5.62 -18.09 -14.28
CA ARG A 84 5.38 -18.58 -15.66
C ARG A 84 3.97 -19.11 -15.89
N GLU A 85 3.28 -19.52 -14.85
CA GLU A 85 1.92 -20.07 -14.90
C GLU A 85 0.84 -18.95 -14.83
N LEU A 86 1.24 -17.70 -14.57
CA LEU A 86 0.31 -16.56 -14.57
C LEU A 86 -0.18 -16.23 -15.97
N SER A 87 -1.44 -15.84 -16.09
CA SER A 87 -1.99 -15.23 -17.30
C SER A 87 -1.45 -13.82 -17.50
N ALA A 88 -1.54 -13.28 -18.72
CA ALA A 88 -1.17 -11.89 -18.97
C ALA A 88 -2.05 -10.91 -18.17
N THR A 89 -3.35 -11.24 -18.05
CA THR A 89 -4.30 -10.45 -17.24
C THR A 89 -3.94 -10.49 -15.76
N ASP A 90 -3.59 -11.65 -15.20
CA ASP A 90 -3.17 -11.74 -13.79
C ASP A 90 -1.87 -10.97 -13.53
N CYS A 91 -0.88 -11.07 -14.42
CA CYS A 91 0.34 -10.24 -14.32
C CYS A 91 -0.02 -8.75 -14.30
N PHE A 92 -0.86 -8.30 -15.22
CA PHE A 92 -1.32 -6.91 -15.31
C PHE A 92 -2.06 -6.47 -14.04
N MET A 93 -2.97 -7.31 -13.53
CA MET A 93 -3.73 -7.04 -12.32
C MET A 93 -2.84 -6.97 -11.08
N ILE A 94 -1.93 -7.93 -10.87
CA ILE A 94 -1.01 -7.93 -9.72
C ILE A 94 -0.17 -6.65 -9.73
N LEU A 95 0.44 -6.32 -10.86
CA LEU A 95 1.28 -5.13 -11.00
C LEU A 95 0.51 -3.85 -10.66
N HIS A 96 -0.69 -3.67 -11.22
CA HIS A 96 -1.51 -2.50 -10.94
C HIS A 96 -2.03 -2.48 -9.50
N THR A 97 -2.52 -3.61 -8.98
CA THR A 97 -3.06 -3.68 -7.63
C THR A 97 -2.02 -3.30 -6.59
N VAL A 98 -0.77 -3.78 -6.76
CA VAL A 98 0.34 -3.44 -5.87
C VAL A 98 0.67 -1.95 -5.88
N TYR A 99 0.65 -1.27 -7.03
CA TYR A 99 0.95 0.17 -7.08
C TYR A 99 -0.27 1.05 -6.74
N ILE A 100 -1.47 0.49 -6.73
CA ILE A 100 -2.73 1.21 -6.50
C ILE A 100 -3.23 1.07 -5.07
N HIS A 101 -2.86 0.01 -4.33
CA HIS A 101 -3.46 -0.27 -3.03
C HIS A 101 -3.37 0.91 -2.06
N ASP A 102 -2.31 1.70 -2.14
CA ASP A 102 -2.05 2.86 -1.29
C ASP A 102 -2.35 4.23 -1.92
N ILE A 103 -2.93 4.29 -3.14
CA ILE A 103 -3.28 5.60 -3.73
C ILE A 103 -4.35 6.36 -2.92
N GLY A 104 -5.08 5.66 -2.06
CA GLY A 104 -5.95 6.27 -1.06
C GLY A 104 -5.20 7.17 -0.07
N MET A 105 -3.91 6.93 0.15
CA MET A 105 -3.03 7.80 0.94
C MET A 105 -2.69 9.13 0.25
N VAL A 106 -2.87 9.24 -1.06
CA VAL A 106 -2.67 10.51 -1.77
C VAL A 106 -3.77 11.49 -1.39
N ILE A 107 -3.41 12.66 -0.88
CA ILE A 107 -4.35 13.69 -0.43
C ILE A 107 -4.19 14.93 -1.30
N THR A 108 -5.17 15.20 -2.16
CA THR A 108 -5.22 16.41 -2.98
C THR A 108 -5.60 17.64 -2.15
N HIS A 109 -5.45 18.82 -2.72
CA HIS A 109 -5.92 20.05 -2.08
C HIS A 109 -7.43 19.99 -1.76
N THR A 110 -8.23 19.58 -2.74
CA THR A 110 -9.68 19.40 -2.57
C THR A 110 -10.03 18.34 -1.52
N ASP A 111 -9.24 17.24 -1.44
CA ASP A 111 -9.44 16.25 -0.38
C ASP A 111 -9.27 16.88 1.01
N ARG A 112 -8.23 17.71 1.22
CA ARG A 112 -8.00 18.38 2.51
C ARG A 112 -9.16 19.29 2.90
N GLU A 113 -9.68 20.08 1.96
CA GLU A 113 -10.83 20.95 2.20
C GLU A 113 -12.10 20.19 2.55
N ASN A 114 -12.32 19.03 1.95
CA ASN A 114 -13.48 18.18 2.20
C ASN A 114 -13.34 17.38 3.51
N ILE A 115 -12.15 16.86 3.80
CA ILE A 115 -11.89 16.09 5.03
C ILE A 115 -12.23 16.90 6.27
N VAL A 116 -11.77 18.15 6.37
CA VAL A 116 -11.99 18.98 7.57
C VAL A 116 -13.45 19.38 7.78
N LYS A 117 -14.31 19.17 6.79
CA LYS A 117 -15.75 19.41 6.84
C LYS A 117 -16.55 18.11 7.06
N ASN A 118 -15.89 16.96 7.07
CA ASN A 118 -16.53 15.65 7.14
C ASN A 118 -16.90 15.32 8.59
N GLU A 119 -18.13 14.85 8.82
CA GLU A 119 -18.62 14.48 10.16
C GLU A 119 -17.75 13.38 10.81
N LYS A 120 -17.38 12.35 10.06
CA LYS A 120 -16.52 11.26 10.58
C LYS A 120 -15.13 11.76 10.99
N PHE A 121 -14.60 12.78 10.29
CA PHE A 121 -13.35 13.41 10.70
C PHE A 121 -13.51 14.12 12.04
N LEU A 122 -14.60 14.88 12.22
CA LEU A 122 -14.87 15.58 13.47
C LEU A 122 -15.11 14.61 14.63
N GLU A 123 -15.86 13.52 14.41
CA GLU A 123 -16.04 12.45 15.40
C GLU A 123 -14.70 11.80 15.80
N MET A 124 -13.81 11.53 14.82
CA MET A 124 -12.46 11.02 15.11
C MET A 124 -11.66 12.01 15.96
N VAL A 125 -11.69 13.31 15.63
CA VAL A 125 -10.99 14.34 16.41
C VAL A 125 -11.49 14.39 17.86
N ASP A 126 -12.81 14.29 18.08
CA ASP A 126 -13.40 14.25 19.41
C ASP A 126 -13.01 12.98 20.17
N LYS A 127 -12.94 11.84 19.51
CA LYS A 127 -12.43 10.59 20.10
C LYS A 127 -10.97 10.71 20.50
N LEU A 128 -10.10 11.19 19.63
CA LEU A 128 -8.67 11.37 19.89
C LEU A 128 -8.41 12.36 21.05
N ASN A 129 -9.29 13.35 21.25
CA ASN A 129 -9.18 14.28 22.39
C ASN A 129 -9.34 13.58 23.75
N ASN A 130 -9.98 12.42 23.79
CA ASN A 130 -10.20 11.62 24.99
C ASN A 130 -9.16 10.48 25.15
N GLU A 131 -8.29 10.28 24.15
CA GLU A 131 -7.20 9.30 24.18
C GLU A 131 -5.93 9.93 24.78
N ASN A 132 -5.02 9.09 25.33
CA ASN A 132 -3.79 9.57 25.99
C ASN A 132 -2.62 9.78 25.01
N ASP A 133 -2.86 9.95 23.71
CA ASP A 133 -1.80 10.26 22.75
C ASP A 133 -1.43 11.76 22.82
N PHE A 134 -0.23 12.03 23.34
CA PHE A 134 0.27 13.38 23.55
C PHE A 134 0.34 14.22 22.27
N VAL A 135 0.67 13.61 21.12
CA VAL A 135 0.80 14.33 19.84
C VAL A 135 -0.56 14.79 19.36
N PHE A 136 -1.57 13.92 19.41
CA PHE A 136 -2.94 14.30 19.03
C PHE A 136 -3.57 15.28 20.01
N GLN A 137 -3.37 15.10 21.31
CA GLN A 137 -3.86 16.07 22.30
C GLN A 137 -3.24 17.45 22.09
N LYS A 138 -1.91 17.53 21.83
CA LYS A 138 -1.23 18.79 21.53
C LYS A 138 -1.75 19.41 20.24
N ALA A 139 -2.01 18.60 19.19
CA ALA A 139 -2.58 19.06 17.94
C ALA A 139 -3.98 19.67 18.14
N ILE A 140 -4.87 18.97 18.82
CA ILE A 140 -6.24 19.43 19.10
C ILE A 140 -6.23 20.69 19.97
N LYS A 141 -5.35 20.75 20.99
CA LYS A 141 -5.17 21.94 21.81
C LYS A 141 -4.71 23.14 20.98
N ALA A 142 -3.76 22.97 20.06
CA ALA A 142 -3.29 24.02 19.18
C ALA A 142 -4.43 24.59 18.31
N LEU A 143 -5.28 23.71 17.75
CA LEU A 143 -6.44 24.14 16.95
C LEU A 143 -7.47 24.92 17.78
N ARG A 144 -7.77 24.50 19.02
CA ARG A 144 -8.77 25.13 19.89
C ARG A 144 -8.31 26.46 20.48
N GLN A 145 -7.00 26.62 20.71
CA GLN A 145 -6.43 27.80 21.36
C GLN A 145 -5.95 28.90 20.41
N THR A 146 -5.85 28.59 19.12
CA THR A 146 -5.38 29.59 18.14
C THR A 146 -6.41 30.69 17.97
N LYS A 147 -6.05 31.92 18.38
CA LYS A 147 -6.83 33.11 18.08
C LYS A 147 -6.60 33.52 16.63
N TYR A 148 -7.65 33.87 15.93
CA TYR A 148 -7.60 34.29 14.53
C TYR A 148 -7.43 35.81 14.37
N GLU A 149 -7.51 36.55 15.48
CA GLU A 149 -7.37 38.02 15.50
C GLU A 149 -5.91 38.40 15.69
N TYR A 150 -5.50 39.46 14.98
CA TYR A 150 -4.20 40.09 15.21
C TYR A 150 -4.14 40.65 16.63
N PRO A 151 -3.15 40.28 17.45
CA PRO A 151 -2.99 40.97 18.73
C PRO A 151 -2.63 42.43 18.47
N GLU A 152 -3.36 43.32 19.07
CA GLU A 152 -2.99 44.74 19.15
C GLU A 152 -1.80 44.87 20.11
N ASN A 153 -0.58 44.89 19.58
CA ASN A 153 0.62 45.05 20.38
C ASN A 153 1.55 46.09 19.77
N ASP A 154 2.20 46.88 20.59
CA ASP A 154 3.11 47.95 20.19
C ASP A 154 4.40 47.49 19.48
N ASN A 155 4.71 46.17 19.53
CA ASN A 155 5.83 45.56 18.84
C ASN A 155 5.38 44.64 17.68
N GLU A 156 5.25 45.22 16.52
CA GLU A 156 4.75 44.60 15.29
C GLU A 156 5.61 43.37 14.87
N GLU A 157 6.94 43.45 15.03
CA GLU A 157 7.85 42.35 14.66
C GLU A 157 7.68 41.13 15.54
N GLU A 158 7.58 41.28 16.86
CA GLU A 158 7.40 40.15 17.79
C GLU A 158 6.01 39.52 17.64
N THR A 159 5.01 40.36 17.39
CA THR A 159 3.63 39.93 17.08
C THR A 159 3.59 39.05 15.83
N MET A 160 4.30 39.44 14.75
CA MET A 160 4.38 38.67 13.52
C MET A 160 5.10 37.34 13.71
N LYS A 161 6.22 37.31 14.47
CA LYS A 161 6.94 36.07 14.79
C LYS A 161 6.03 35.08 15.53
N GLN A 162 5.30 35.54 16.53
CA GLN A 162 4.37 34.69 17.28
C GLN A 162 3.22 34.19 16.39
N LEU A 163 2.67 35.03 15.51
CA LEU A 163 1.62 34.64 14.57
C LEU A 163 2.10 33.53 13.63
N TYR A 164 3.28 33.67 13.06
CA TYR A 164 3.84 32.62 12.19
C TYR A 164 4.08 31.31 12.93
N ALA A 165 4.60 31.37 14.15
CA ALA A 165 4.79 30.20 15.00
C ALA A 165 3.46 29.48 15.31
N ASP A 166 2.39 30.23 15.60
CA ASP A 166 1.08 29.65 15.89
C ASP A 166 0.39 29.10 14.65
N LYS A 167 0.50 29.77 13.49
CA LYS A 167 0.00 29.22 12.22
C LYS A 167 0.73 27.96 11.81
N LEU A 168 2.03 27.87 12.04
CA LEU A 168 2.81 26.66 11.80
C LEU A 168 2.36 25.50 12.71
N LYS A 169 2.08 25.75 13.99
CA LYS A 169 1.52 24.75 14.91
C LYS A 169 0.17 24.22 14.42
N VAL A 170 -0.72 25.12 13.98
CA VAL A 170 -2.03 24.75 13.39
C VAL A 170 -1.85 23.90 12.14
N TYR A 171 -0.94 24.27 11.26
CA TYR A 171 -0.66 23.52 10.03
C TYR A 171 -0.23 22.08 10.35
N TYR A 172 0.75 21.89 11.24
CA TYR A 172 1.19 20.55 11.64
C TYR A 172 0.09 19.76 12.38
N ALA A 173 -0.72 20.44 13.19
CA ALA A 173 -1.85 19.83 13.86
C ALA A 173 -2.86 19.24 12.87
N LEU A 174 -3.26 20.04 11.89
CA LEU A 174 -4.17 19.58 10.83
C LEU A 174 -3.54 18.46 10.00
N LEU A 175 -2.25 18.57 9.67
CA LEU A 175 -1.55 17.55 8.92
C LEU A 175 -1.60 16.18 9.63
N HIS A 176 -1.32 16.14 10.94
CA HIS A 176 -1.39 14.90 11.72
C HIS A 176 -2.80 14.32 11.79
N LEU A 177 -3.81 15.15 12.03
CA LEU A 177 -5.20 14.69 12.13
C LEU A 177 -5.76 14.20 10.79
N ILE A 178 -5.47 14.91 9.69
CA ILE A 178 -5.88 14.51 8.34
C ILE A 178 -5.18 13.20 7.95
N ALA A 179 -3.88 13.07 8.25
CA ALA A 179 -3.12 11.86 8.00
C ALA A 179 -3.70 10.66 8.77
N ASN A 180 -4.02 10.83 10.05
CA ASN A 180 -4.64 9.77 10.86
C ASN A 180 -6.00 9.35 10.30
N TYR A 181 -6.85 10.30 9.95
CA TYR A 181 -8.16 10.03 9.35
C TYR A 181 -8.05 9.23 8.05
N ARG A 182 -7.16 9.66 7.15
CA ARG A 182 -7.01 9.04 5.84
C ARG A 182 -6.43 7.64 5.95
N ARG A 183 -5.48 7.41 6.87
CA ARG A 183 -4.82 6.12 7.06
C ARG A 183 -5.78 5.02 7.49
N THR A 184 -6.78 5.31 8.31
CA THR A 184 -7.73 4.29 8.79
C THR A 184 -8.63 3.72 7.71
N GLU A 185 -8.84 4.48 6.62
CA GLU A 185 -9.78 4.16 5.54
C GLU A 185 -9.10 4.10 4.16
N HIS A 186 -7.75 4.08 4.10
CA HIS A 186 -7.05 4.29 2.83
C HIS A 186 -7.36 3.22 1.76
N GLY A 187 -7.63 1.97 2.15
CA GLY A 187 -8.07 0.94 1.22
C GLY A 187 -9.38 1.32 0.51
N ASN A 188 -10.39 1.74 1.27
CA ASN A 188 -11.66 2.20 0.71
C ASN A 188 -11.45 3.40 -0.23
N PHE A 189 -10.59 4.35 0.15
CA PHE A 189 -10.26 5.50 -0.70
C PHE A 189 -9.48 5.10 -1.96
N SER A 190 -8.67 4.05 -1.93
CA SER A 190 -8.01 3.50 -3.11
C SER A 190 -9.02 2.90 -4.08
N GLU A 191 -9.95 2.09 -3.58
CA GLU A 191 -11.05 1.52 -4.35
C GLU A 191 -11.92 2.61 -5.00
N GLU A 192 -12.40 3.57 -4.20
CA GLU A 192 -13.24 4.67 -4.68
C GLU A 192 -12.53 5.49 -5.76
N ARG A 193 -11.26 5.81 -5.57
CA ARG A 193 -10.48 6.62 -6.50
C ARG A 193 -10.30 5.93 -7.84
N LEU A 194 -9.86 4.66 -7.86
CA LEU A 194 -9.70 3.93 -9.11
C LEU A 194 -11.04 3.66 -9.78
N THR A 195 -12.09 3.32 -9.01
CA THR A 195 -13.44 3.16 -9.54
C THR A 195 -13.91 4.43 -10.23
N LYS A 196 -13.73 5.59 -9.60
CA LYS A 196 -14.07 6.89 -10.19
C LYS A 196 -13.27 7.14 -11.48
N TRP A 197 -11.97 6.89 -11.48
CA TRP A 197 -11.14 7.03 -12.68
C TRP A 197 -11.61 6.11 -13.81
N THR A 198 -12.00 4.88 -13.47
CA THR A 198 -12.49 3.91 -14.47
C THR A 198 -13.80 4.33 -15.10
N LEU A 199 -14.74 4.85 -14.29
CA LEU A 199 -16.05 5.26 -14.77
C LEU A 199 -16.06 6.65 -15.45
N GLU A 200 -15.11 7.51 -15.09
CA GLU A 200 -14.96 8.88 -15.61
C GLU A 200 -13.69 9.03 -16.46
N SER A 201 -13.30 7.99 -17.20
CA SER A 201 -12.04 7.92 -17.92
C SER A 201 -11.78 9.12 -18.87
N ASP A 202 -12.84 9.69 -19.43
CA ASP A 202 -12.76 10.88 -20.30
C ASP A 202 -12.27 12.14 -19.57
N LYS A 203 -12.31 12.15 -18.23
CA LYS A 203 -11.88 13.27 -17.39
C LYS A 203 -10.49 13.07 -16.79
N LEU A 204 -9.91 11.87 -16.95
CA LEU A 204 -8.55 11.59 -16.53
C LEU A 204 -7.59 12.36 -17.44
N GLY A 205 -6.79 13.23 -16.84
CA GLY A 205 -5.68 13.88 -17.55
C GLY A 205 -4.72 12.85 -18.16
N ALA A 206 -3.85 13.28 -19.05
CA ALA A 206 -2.99 12.47 -19.94
C ALA A 206 -2.00 11.49 -19.25
N GLY A 207 -2.22 11.09 -17.98
CA GLY A 207 -1.24 10.32 -17.20
C GLY A 207 -1.54 8.83 -17.05
N PHE A 208 -2.80 8.45 -16.78
CA PHE A 208 -3.19 7.07 -16.51
C PHE A 208 -3.97 6.50 -17.71
N SER A 209 -3.45 5.44 -18.33
CA SER A 209 -4.01 4.87 -19.56
C SER A 209 -4.88 3.66 -19.26
N MET A 210 -6.13 3.70 -19.74
CA MET A 210 -7.08 2.59 -19.75
C MET A 210 -7.51 2.21 -21.16
N ALA A 211 -6.96 2.88 -22.16
CA ALA A 211 -7.37 2.73 -23.56
C ALA A 211 -7.22 1.27 -24.05
N GLY A 212 -8.29 0.73 -24.64
CA GLY A 212 -8.30 -0.61 -25.19
C GLY A 212 -8.41 -1.75 -24.16
N ILE A 213 -8.46 -1.45 -22.85
CA ILE A 213 -8.58 -2.45 -21.79
C ILE A 213 -10.01 -2.41 -21.22
N PRO A 214 -10.69 -3.56 -21.06
CA PRO A 214 -12.03 -3.61 -20.49
C PRO A 214 -12.09 -2.98 -19.08
N GLN A 215 -13.06 -2.11 -18.84
CA GLN A 215 -13.26 -1.43 -17.55
C GLN A 215 -13.36 -2.41 -16.37
N ARG A 216 -13.97 -3.60 -16.57
CA ARG A 216 -14.09 -4.62 -15.52
C ARG A 216 -12.75 -5.00 -14.89
N ILE A 217 -11.65 -5.04 -15.68
CA ILE A 217 -10.32 -5.37 -15.16
C ILE A 217 -9.87 -4.32 -14.16
N PHE A 218 -10.05 -3.03 -14.46
CA PHE A 218 -9.73 -1.95 -13.51
C PHE A 218 -10.67 -1.94 -12.29
N LEU A 219 -11.94 -2.33 -12.46
CA LEU A 219 -12.86 -2.48 -11.32
C LEU A 219 -12.44 -3.63 -10.41
N HIS A 220 -11.94 -4.75 -10.96
CA HIS A 220 -11.35 -5.82 -10.16
C HIS A 220 -10.08 -5.34 -9.43
N ILE A 221 -9.20 -4.62 -10.11
CA ILE A 221 -8.00 -4.02 -9.48
C ILE A 221 -8.40 -3.09 -8.34
N ALA A 222 -9.40 -2.21 -8.55
CA ALA A 222 -9.93 -1.32 -7.52
C ALA A 222 -10.42 -2.09 -6.30
N LYS A 223 -11.20 -3.15 -6.53
CA LYS A 223 -11.76 -3.99 -5.47
C LYS A 223 -10.67 -4.72 -4.70
N CYS A 224 -9.73 -5.36 -5.39
CA CYS A 224 -8.59 -6.04 -4.77
C CYS A 224 -7.76 -5.06 -3.93
N ALA A 225 -7.49 -3.86 -4.45
CA ALA A 225 -6.78 -2.81 -3.72
C ALA A 225 -7.54 -2.35 -2.48
N GLY A 226 -8.89 -2.21 -2.56
CA GLY A 226 -9.71 -1.82 -1.41
C GLY A 226 -9.72 -2.83 -0.27
N LEU A 227 -9.65 -4.12 -0.59
CA LEU A 227 -9.78 -5.19 0.39
C LEU A 227 -8.52 -5.41 1.25
N HIS A 228 -7.36 -4.85 0.91
CA HIS A 228 -6.12 -5.12 1.66
C HIS A 228 -6.17 -4.64 3.11
N THR A 229 -6.97 -3.62 3.43
CA THR A 229 -7.14 -3.10 4.80
C THR A 229 -8.31 -3.70 5.55
N GLN A 230 -9.16 -4.50 4.89
CA GLN A 230 -10.35 -5.05 5.52
C GLN A 230 -10.02 -6.30 6.35
N ALA A 231 -10.50 -6.32 7.58
CA ALA A 231 -10.38 -7.49 8.44
C ALA A 231 -11.28 -8.64 7.96
N GLY A 232 -10.74 -9.84 8.01
CA GLY A 232 -11.47 -11.07 7.68
C GLY A 232 -11.32 -11.49 6.22
N PHE A 233 -11.29 -12.81 6.02
CA PHE A 233 -11.06 -13.44 4.73
C PHE A 233 -12.33 -13.52 3.85
N ASP A 234 -13.50 -13.44 4.47
CA ASP A 234 -14.81 -13.54 3.80
C ASP A 234 -15.01 -12.51 2.69
N HIS A 235 -14.38 -11.34 2.82
CA HIS A 235 -14.47 -10.29 1.81
C HIS A 235 -13.81 -10.70 0.49
N ILE A 236 -12.67 -11.40 0.58
CA ILE A 236 -11.97 -11.93 -0.61
C ILE A 236 -12.82 -13.00 -1.29
N MET A 237 -13.46 -13.88 -0.50
CA MET A 237 -14.28 -14.95 -1.04
C MET A 237 -15.55 -14.47 -1.75
N LYS A 238 -15.96 -13.21 -1.56
CA LYS A 238 -17.04 -12.56 -2.32
C LYS A 238 -16.61 -12.11 -3.72
N LEU A 239 -15.32 -11.98 -3.98
CA LEU A 239 -14.81 -11.71 -5.33
C LEU A 239 -15.10 -12.93 -6.25
N PRO A 240 -15.17 -12.73 -7.58
CA PRO A 240 -15.16 -13.87 -8.50
C PRO A 240 -13.87 -14.69 -8.33
N ALA A 241 -13.96 -16.02 -8.40
CA ALA A 241 -12.80 -16.87 -8.45
C ALA A 241 -12.07 -16.66 -9.77
N GLU A 242 -12.85 -16.57 -10.85
CA GLU A 242 -12.41 -16.34 -12.21
C GLU A 242 -13.42 -15.42 -12.91
N ASP A 243 -12.94 -14.58 -13.82
CA ASP A 243 -13.73 -13.74 -14.71
C ASP A 243 -13.00 -13.61 -16.05
N ASP A 244 -13.70 -13.11 -17.07
CA ASP A 244 -13.07 -12.82 -18.36
C ASP A 244 -11.93 -11.82 -18.22
N GLY A 245 -10.76 -12.20 -18.69
CA GLY A 245 -9.58 -11.35 -18.75
C GLY A 245 -9.51 -10.51 -20.03
N TYR A 246 -8.31 -10.24 -20.48
CA TYR A 246 -8.05 -9.51 -21.71
C TYR A 246 -7.94 -10.47 -22.89
N VAL A 247 -8.79 -10.26 -23.92
CA VAL A 247 -8.74 -10.98 -25.22
C VAL A 247 -8.70 -12.52 -25.09
N GLY A 248 -9.65 -13.10 -24.33
CA GLY A 248 -9.77 -14.55 -24.16
C GLY A 248 -8.80 -15.15 -23.15
N ASP A 249 -8.19 -14.32 -22.34
CA ASP A 249 -7.45 -14.66 -21.13
C ASP A 249 -8.38 -14.61 -19.90
N TYR A 250 -7.90 -15.03 -18.74
CA TYR A 250 -8.68 -15.07 -17.51
C TYR A 250 -8.09 -14.17 -16.43
N ALA A 251 -8.96 -13.59 -15.61
CA ALA A 251 -8.65 -12.79 -14.43
C ALA A 251 -9.03 -13.58 -13.17
N HIS A 252 -8.17 -13.56 -12.13
CA HIS A 252 -8.41 -14.27 -10.88
C HIS A 252 -8.37 -13.30 -9.68
N PRO A 253 -9.44 -12.51 -9.43
CA PRO A 253 -9.45 -11.45 -8.42
C PRO A 253 -9.18 -11.96 -7.00
N ARG A 254 -9.70 -13.15 -6.60
CA ARG A 254 -9.38 -13.72 -5.28
C ARG A 254 -7.89 -13.96 -5.11
N PHE A 255 -7.27 -14.55 -6.13
CA PHE A 255 -5.84 -14.85 -6.13
C PHE A 255 -4.99 -13.57 -6.01
N VAL A 256 -5.29 -12.57 -6.81
CA VAL A 256 -4.62 -11.25 -6.75
C VAL A 256 -4.76 -10.61 -5.37
N SER A 257 -5.98 -10.64 -4.78
CA SER A 257 -6.23 -10.09 -3.45
C SER A 257 -5.43 -10.78 -2.35
N VAL A 258 -5.36 -12.12 -2.37
CA VAL A 258 -4.56 -12.90 -1.41
C VAL A 258 -3.09 -12.57 -1.55
N LEU A 259 -2.57 -12.51 -2.77
CA LEU A 259 -1.17 -12.16 -3.00
C LEU A 259 -0.84 -10.74 -2.52
N LEU A 260 -1.74 -9.77 -2.74
CA LEU A 260 -1.56 -8.42 -2.22
C LEU A 260 -1.50 -8.41 -0.69
N GLN A 261 -2.47 -9.04 -0.01
CA GLN A 261 -2.47 -9.07 1.46
C GLN A 261 -1.22 -9.72 2.04
N LEU A 262 -0.76 -10.83 1.45
CA LEU A 262 0.47 -11.49 1.89
C LEU A 262 1.71 -10.63 1.61
N GLY A 263 1.80 -10.04 0.42
CA GLY A 263 2.93 -9.21 0.02
C GLY A 263 3.08 -7.96 0.88
N ASP A 264 1.96 -7.29 1.18
CA ASP A 264 1.89 -6.09 2.01
C ASP A 264 2.22 -6.42 3.48
N LEU A 265 1.60 -7.45 4.05
CA LEU A 265 1.87 -7.87 5.43
C LEU A 265 3.34 -8.30 5.64
N LEU A 266 3.98 -8.84 4.62
CA LEU A 266 5.40 -9.22 4.64
C LEU A 266 6.35 -8.03 4.41
N ASP A 267 5.86 -6.81 4.16
CA ASP A 267 6.70 -5.62 4.16
C ASP A 267 6.99 -5.17 5.61
N MET A 268 7.66 -6.05 6.33
CA MET A 268 8.06 -5.86 7.73
C MET A 268 9.47 -5.27 7.87
N ASP A 269 10.14 -4.94 6.77
CA ASP A 269 11.56 -4.60 6.76
C ASP A 269 11.88 -3.33 7.55
N ASN A 270 13.12 -3.31 8.06
CA ASN A 270 13.69 -2.21 8.84
C ASN A 270 13.87 -0.93 8.01
N ASP A 271 13.94 -1.02 6.68
CA ASP A 271 14.19 0.12 5.78
C ASP A 271 12.96 1.03 5.58
N ARG A 272 11.77 0.65 6.08
CA ARG A 272 10.57 1.50 6.02
C ARG A 272 10.67 2.81 6.80
N PHE A 273 11.59 2.88 7.79
CA PHE A 273 11.81 4.06 8.60
C PHE A 273 13.28 4.47 8.60
N HIS A 274 13.59 5.59 7.99
CA HIS A 274 14.93 6.14 8.09
C HIS A 274 15.10 6.89 9.43
N PRO A 275 16.22 6.72 10.17
CA PRO A 275 16.44 7.40 11.46
C PRO A 275 16.31 8.93 11.40
N LEU A 276 16.71 9.54 10.27
CA LEU A 276 16.59 11.00 10.04
C LEU A 276 15.13 11.49 9.97
N ILE A 277 14.15 10.61 9.77
CA ILE A 277 12.75 11.00 9.78
C ILE A 277 12.37 11.64 11.11
N ARG A 278 12.86 11.11 12.23
CA ARG A 278 12.63 11.71 13.56
C ARG A 278 13.18 13.12 13.70
N GLU A 279 14.34 13.39 13.11
CA GLU A 279 14.93 14.74 13.13
C GLU A 279 14.09 15.72 12.31
N CYS A 280 13.53 15.27 11.19
CA CYS A 280 12.72 16.10 10.31
C CYS A 280 11.30 16.38 10.85
N ILE A 281 10.71 15.42 11.57
CA ILE A 281 9.29 15.45 11.94
C ILE A 281 9.11 15.83 13.42
N GLY A 282 10.09 15.53 14.26
CA GLY A 282 9.99 15.70 15.71
C GLY A 282 9.26 14.54 16.39
N ALA A 283 8.37 14.82 17.35
CA ALA A 283 7.64 13.79 18.07
C ALA A 283 6.64 13.06 17.16
N LEU A 284 6.69 11.73 17.19
CA LEU A 284 5.75 10.87 16.47
C LEU A 284 4.53 10.55 17.33
N PRO A 285 3.33 10.37 16.75
CA PRO A 285 2.19 9.76 17.44
C PRO A 285 2.56 8.39 18.01
N GLU A 286 1.95 8.02 19.15
CA GLU A 286 2.30 6.79 19.88
C GLU A 286 2.21 5.54 19.00
N MET A 287 1.20 5.43 18.15
CA MET A 287 1.07 4.32 17.19
C MET A 287 2.22 4.29 16.18
N SER A 288 2.68 5.44 15.71
CA SER A 288 3.80 5.52 14.76
C SER A 288 5.13 5.13 15.44
N GLU A 289 5.35 5.53 16.70
CA GLU A 289 6.50 5.08 17.49
C GLU A 289 6.51 3.56 17.65
N ARG A 290 5.37 2.97 18.00
CA ARG A 290 5.22 1.50 18.13
C ARG A 290 5.51 0.78 16.83
N HIS A 291 5.00 1.27 15.69
CA HIS A 291 5.31 0.72 14.37
C HIS A 291 6.79 0.85 14.03
N PHE A 292 7.42 1.97 14.37
CA PHE A 292 8.85 2.18 14.19
C PHE A 292 9.68 1.13 14.97
N GLU A 293 9.40 0.95 16.27
CA GLU A 293 10.08 -0.05 17.10
C GLU A 293 9.88 -1.47 16.56
N LYS A 294 8.67 -1.80 16.11
CA LYS A 294 8.35 -3.08 15.51
C LYS A 294 9.25 -3.36 14.30
N HIS A 295 9.29 -2.44 13.32
CA HIS A 295 10.13 -2.61 12.13
C HIS A 295 11.62 -2.71 12.47
N GLN A 296 12.10 -1.94 13.44
CA GLN A 296 13.50 -2.05 13.91
C GLN A 296 13.80 -3.39 14.60
N SER A 297 12.79 -4.08 15.10
CA SER A 297 12.97 -5.38 15.74
C SER A 297 13.20 -6.51 14.74
N ILE A 298 12.73 -6.39 13.50
CA ILE A 298 12.91 -7.43 12.49
C ILE A 298 14.38 -7.45 12.05
N ARG A 299 15.04 -8.60 12.26
CA ARG A 299 16.43 -8.82 11.90
C ARG A 299 16.60 -9.50 10.57
N ARG A 300 15.71 -10.46 10.29
CA ARG A 300 15.74 -11.24 9.06
C ARG A 300 14.35 -11.70 8.69
N LEU A 301 14.04 -11.56 7.42
CA LEU A 301 12.84 -12.10 6.79
C LEU A 301 13.27 -12.91 5.56
N TYR A 302 12.97 -14.21 5.59
CA TYR A 302 13.22 -15.11 4.47
C TYR A 302 11.91 -15.59 3.90
N ILE A 303 11.66 -15.26 2.64
CA ILE A 303 10.47 -15.65 1.88
C ILE A 303 10.91 -16.59 0.76
N ARG A 304 10.30 -17.74 0.71
CA ARG A 304 10.47 -18.75 -0.36
C ARG A 304 9.11 -19.29 -0.77
N PRO A 305 8.98 -19.91 -1.94
CA PRO A 305 7.71 -20.47 -2.39
C PRO A 305 7.09 -21.50 -1.44
N GLU A 306 7.89 -22.18 -0.65
CA GLU A 306 7.45 -23.22 0.27
C GLU A 306 7.40 -22.76 1.73
N THR A 307 8.25 -21.79 2.12
CA THR A 307 8.43 -21.42 3.53
C THR A 307 8.71 -19.95 3.75
N ILE A 308 8.24 -19.46 4.91
CA ILE A 308 8.56 -18.13 5.44
C ILE A 308 9.21 -18.28 6.80
N SER A 309 10.34 -17.61 7.04
CA SER A 309 11.03 -17.59 8.34
C SER A 309 11.25 -16.14 8.77
N ILE A 310 10.94 -15.84 10.03
CA ILE A 310 11.03 -14.52 10.62
C ILE A 310 11.93 -14.58 11.86
N GLU A 311 12.95 -13.71 11.93
CA GLU A 311 13.79 -13.52 13.11
C GLU A 311 13.68 -12.06 13.57
N ALA A 312 13.32 -11.86 14.82
CA ALA A 312 13.21 -10.54 15.44
C ALA A 312 14.01 -10.49 16.75
N ASP A 313 14.51 -9.28 17.06
CA ASP A 313 15.18 -8.94 18.32
C ASP A 313 14.43 -7.78 18.98
N CYS A 314 13.44 -8.14 19.78
CA CYS A 314 12.50 -7.19 20.38
C CYS A 314 13.06 -6.61 21.68
N ARG A 315 13.37 -5.32 21.69
CA ARG A 315 13.94 -4.61 22.85
C ARG A 315 12.91 -4.21 23.90
N SER A 316 11.62 -4.21 23.54
CA SER A 316 10.51 -3.89 24.43
C SER A 316 9.42 -4.96 24.38
N GLN A 317 8.64 -5.08 25.46
CA GLN A 317 7.47 -5.98 25.51
C GLN A 317 6.40 -5.55 24.50
N GLU A 318 6.31 -4.26 24.21
CA GLU A 318 5.36 -3.75 23.24
C GLU A 318 5.77 -4.11 21.82
N ALA A 319 7.06 -3.95 21.47
CA ALA A 319 7.59 -4.40 20.18
C ALA A 319 7.35 -5.91 19.99
N LEU A 320 7.62 -6.72 21.02
CA LEU A 320 7.36 -8.16 20.99
C LEU A 320 5.88 -8.47 20.73
N ARG A 321 4.97 -7.75 21.42
CA ARG A 321 3.52 -7.91 21.22
C ARG A 321 3.09 -7.60 19.79
N LEU A 322 3.62 -6.52 19.21
CA LEU A 322 3.30 -6.10 17.84
C LEU A 322 3.84 -7.06 16.80
N VAL A 323 5.08 -7.52 16.93
CA VAL A 323 5.67 -8.53 16.02
C VAL A 323 4.89 -9.83 16.09
N ARG A 324 4.53 -10.30 17.29
CA ARG A 324 3.67 -11.49 17.46
C ARG A 324 2.33 -11.33 16.76
N LYS A 325 1.66 -10.19 16.97
CA LYS A 325 0.38 -9.89 16.32
C LYS A 325 0.48 -9.99 14.79
N GLU A 326 1.52 -9.44 14.18
CA GLU A 326 1.70 -9.55 12.72
C GLU A 326 1.99 -10.98 12.27
N CYS A 327 2.83 -11.70 13.01
CA CYS A 327 3.07 -13.11 12.72
C CYS A 327 1.79 -13.95 12.84
N ASP A 328 0.93 -13.65 13.80
CA ASP A 328 -0.34 -14.34 13.97
C ASP A 328 -1.33 -13.99 12.86
N MET A 329 -1.41 -12.71 12.44
CA MET A 329 -2.20 -12.31 11.27
C MET A 329 -1.70 -13.00 9.99
N LEU A 330 -0.39 -13.08 9.79
CA LEU A 330 0.20 -13.80 8.64
C LEU A 330 -0.17 -15.28 8.64
N LYS A 331 -0.11 -15.94 9.82
CA LYS A 331 -0.54 -17.34 9.99
C LYS A 331 -2.01 -17.52 9.65
N GLU A 332 -2.86 -16.64 10.16
CA GLU A 332 -4.29 -16.68 9.93
C GLU A 332 -4.62 -16.56 8.43
N ILE A 333 -4.05 -15.58 7.74
CA ILE A 333 -4.25 -15.40 6.29
C ILE A 333 -3.74 -16.64 5.52
N LEU A 334 -2.55 -17.15 5.84
CA LEU A 334 -2.00 -18.34 5.19
C LEU A 334 -2.86 -19.60 5.43
N GLN A 335 -3.42 -19.76 6.63
CA GLN A 335 -4.31 -20.88 6.96
C GLN A 335 -5.65 -20.77 6.21
N GLU A 336 -6.29 -19.62 6.26
CA GLU A 336 -7.57 -19.38 5.57
C GLU A 336 -7.43 -19.50 4.05
N ALA A 337 -6.40 -18.88 3.48
CA ALA A 337 -6.11 -18.99 2.06
C ALA A 337 -5.72 -20.41 1.67
N GLY A 338 -4.93 -21.11 2.49
CA GLY A 338 -4.55 -22.51 2.25
C GLY A 338 -5.73 -23.46 2.28
N TYR A 339 -6.65 -23.27 3.23
CA TYR A 339 -7.89 -24.04 3.31
C TYR A 339 -8.79 -23.86 2.07
N ASN A 340 -8.85 -22.64 1.55
CA ASN A 340 -9.66 -22.27 0.39
C ASN A 340 -8.86 -22.26 -0.93
N TRP A 341 -7.62 -22.78 -0.95
CA TRP A 341 -6.68 -22.57 -2.05
C TRP A 341 -7.18 -23.04 -3.42
N THR A 342 -7.93 -24.13 -3.47
CA THR A 342 -8.54 -24.64 -4.71
C THR A 342 -9.63 -23.74 -5.28
N LEU A 343 -10.22 -22.85 -4.45
CA LEU A 343 -11.23 -21.89 -4.84
C LEU A 343 -10.63 -20.50 -5.13
N ILE A 344 -9.33 -20.32 -4.88
CA ILE A 344 -8.62 -19.04 -5.00
C ILE A 344 -7.67 -19.05 -6.19
N ARG A 345 -6.87 -20.12 -6.33
CA ARG A 345 -5.83 -20.21 -7.35
C ARG A 345 -6.41 -20.42 -8.74
N PRO A 346 -5.71 -19.97 -9.80
CA PRO A 346 -6.03 -20.36 -11.17
C PRO A 346 -6.05 -21.91 -11.31
N GLU A 347 -6.90 -22.43 -12.17
CA GLU A 347 -7.11 -23.89 -12.31
C GLU A 347 -5.79 -24.65 -12.58
N ASN A 348 -4.97 -24.14 -13.48
CA ASN A 348 -3.71 -24.74 -13.88
C ASN A 348 -2.50 -24.30 -13.01
N PHE A 349 -2.73 -23.60 -11.93
CA PHE A 349 -1.66 -23.07 -11.08
C PHE A 349 -1.12 -24.14 -10.15
N SER A 350 0.19 -24.36 -10.16
CA SER A 350 0.84 -25.42 -9.40
C SER A 350 1.21 -25.02 -7.97
N GLY A 351 1.17 -26.00 -7.07
CA GLY A 351 1.66 -25.88 -5.70
C GLY A 351 0.68 -25.21 -4.73
N SER A 352 1.16 -25.00 -3.51
CA SER A 352 0.46 -24.42 -2.37
C SER A 352 1.09 -23.07 -1.95
N LEU A 353 0.42 -22.33 -1.10
CA LEU A 353 1.02 -21.19 -0.41
C LEU A 353 2.16 -21.65 0.51
N PRO A 354 3.13 -20.78 0.85
CA PRO A 354 4.17 -21.09 1.80
C PRO A 354 3.60 -21.37 3.21
N THR A 355 4.35 -22.12 4.00
CA THR A 355 4.09 -22.29 5.43
C THR A 355 5.09 -21.49 6.25
N ILE A 356 4.72 -21.10 7.46
CA ILE A 356 5.67 -20.47 8.37
C ILE A 356 6.53 -21.58 9.01
N ASP A 357 7.81 -21.60 8.65
CA ASP A 357 8.78 -22.57 9.14
C ASP A 357 9.26 -22.22 10.55
N SER A 358 9.64 -20.96 10.78
CA SER A 358 10.11 -20.51 12.08
C SER A 358 9.81 -19.05 12.36
N VAL A 359 9.48 -18.78 13.63
CA VAL A 359 9.40 -17.41 14.18
C VAL A 359 10.27 -17.39 15.43
N LYS A 360 11.39 -16.68 15.37
CA LYS A 360 12.31 -16.46 16.49
C LYS A 360 12.14 -15.01 16.95
N LEU A 361 11.67 -14.84 18.20
CA LEU A 361 11.38 -13.54 18.80
C LEU A 361 12.27 -13.31 20.02
#